data_f09f4afc0ba8d8fee903326e3ce6b7e6
#
_entry.id   f09f4afc0ba8d8fee903326e3ce6b7e6
#
_cell.length_a   1.000
_cell.length_b   1.000
_cell.length_c   1.000
_cell.angle_alpha   90.00
_cell.angle_beta   90.00
_cell.angle_gamma   90.00
#
_symmetry.space_group_name_H-M   'P 1'
#
loop_
_entity.id
_entity.type
_entity.pdbx_description
1 polymer ?
#
loop_
_entity_poly.entity_id
_entity_poly.type
_entity_poly.pdbx_seq_one_letter_code
_entity_poly.pdbx_strand_id
1 'polypeptide(L)'
;MTAVAVQHLYKSYNGEPAVKDVTFSVGPGEILGLIGPNGAGKSSTVKIILDFMKPDSGEVELFGQPMSEATKNQIGYLPEAKGLYKDLPAIDCILYLASLKGMDKATAKKRADELLEQTGMLDSKKKKIKHMSKGMGQMIQFIVTIIHDPELLIMDEPFAGLDPVNTELMKNMVGKLRDEGKAIILSTHQMNQVEELCDRVLMINKGEEVLYGDLKQIKSRFKKHSVQVSVDGEFGDLTGVTEKRVNKEGVELVLAEDTSPQSVLDQLRDQGIIINRFEITTPSLHTIFLHMAGGNHE
;
A
#
# COMPACT_ATOMS: atom_id res chain seq x y z
N MET A 1 15.05 -15.60 -5.27
CA MET A 1 14.42 -16.37 -4.16
C MET A 1 13.22 -15.54 -3.72
N THR A 2 12.07 -16.14 -3.49
CA THR A 2 10.83 -15.41 -3.13
C THR A 2 10.80 -15.19 -1.61
N ALA A 3 10.49 -13.99 -1.15
CA ALA A 3 10.37 -13.70 0.28
C ALA A 3 9.02 -14.16 0.85
N VAL A 4 7.94 -13.99 0.07
CA VAL A 4 6.59 -14.46 0.41
C VAL A 4 5.99 -15.15 -0.81
N ALA A 5 5.46 -16.35 -0.64
CA ALA A 5 4.64 -17.05 -1.63
C ALA A 5 3.32 -17.46 -0.96
N VAL A 6 2.22 -17.06 -1.57
CA VAL A 6 0.86 -17.40 -1.15
C VAL A 6 0.19 -18.12 -2.32
N GLN A 7 -0.36 -19.31 -2.06
CA GLN A 7 -0.95 -20.17 -3.09
C GLN A 7 -2.36 -20.59 -2.67
N HIS A 8 -3.35 -20.27 -3.51
CA HIS A 8 -4.75 -20.69 -3.39
C HIS A 8 -5.33 -20.44 -1.99
N LEU A 9 -5.03 -19.25 -1.41
CA LEU A 9 -5.41 -18.92 -0.06
C LEU A 9 -6.93 -18.76 0.08
N TYR A 10 -7.53 -19.51 0.99
CA TYR A 10 -8.93 -19.41 1.32
C TYR A 10 -9.15 -19.24 2.82
N LYS A 11 -10.09 -18.36 3.20
CA LYS A 11 -10.50 -18.14 4.59
C LYS A 11 -11.94 -17.70 4.68
N SER A 12 -12.70 -18.33 5.57
CA SER A 12 -14.09 -17.97 5.91
C SER A 12 -14.23 -17.69 7.40
N TYR A 13 -15.26 -16.91 7.77
CA TYR A 13 -15.68 -16.67 9.14
C TYR A 13 -17.19 -16.90 9.23
N ASN A 14 -17.59 -17.83 10.10
CA ASN A 14 -19.01 -18.17 10.28
C ASN A 14 -19.74 -18.50 8.96
N GLY A 15 -19.03 -19.14 8.01
CA GLY A 15 -19.56 -19.49 6.70
C GLY A 15 -19.43 -18.39 5.63
N GLU A 16 -19.08 -17.16 6.00
CA GLU A 16 -18.88 -16.08 5.06
C GLU A 16 -17.41 -16.02 4.61
N PRO A 17 -17.13 -16.14 3.31
CA PRO A 17 -15.75 -16.13 2.80
C PRO A 17 -15.16 -14.72 2.83
N ALA A 18 -14.01 -14.58 3.51
CA ALA A 18 -13.25 -13.33 3.61
C ALA A 18 -12.03 -13.30 2.69
N VAL A 19 -11.51 -14.46 2.29
CA VAL A 19 -10.43 -14.61 1.30
C VAL A 19 -10.80 -15.81 0.43
N LYS A 20 -10.76 -15.65 -0.89
CA LYS A 20 -11.22 -16.63 -1.88
C LYS A 20 -10.16 -16.80 -2.96
N ASP A 21 -9.43 -17.90 -2.87
CA ASP A 21 -8.45 -18.34 -3.89
C ASP A 21 -7.41 -17.26 -4.27
N VAL A 22 -6.83 -16.58 -3.26
CA VAL A 22 -5.84 -15.52 -3.49
C VAL A 22 -4.45 -16.15 -3.66
N THR A 23 -3.77 -15.80 -4.77
CA THR A 23 -2.43 -16.31 -5.10
C THR A 23 -1.51 -15.15 -5.48
N PHE A 24 -0.38 -14.99 -4.78
CA PHE A 24 0.62 -13.98 -5.10
C PHE A 24 2.00 -14.30 -4.51
N SER A 25 2.99 -13.55 -4.94
CA SER A 25 4.34 -13.62 -4.39
C SER A 25 4.97 -12.24 -4.26
N VAL A 26 5.95 -12.13 -3.35
CA VAL A 26 6.77 -10.93 -3.17
C VAL A 26 8.24 -11.33 -3.18
N GLY A 27 9.04 -10.64 -4.00
CA GLY A 27 10.48 -10.84 -4.09
C GLY A 27 11.29 -9.90 -3.19
N PRO A 28 12.59 -10.15 -3.00
CA PRO A 28 13.50 -9.18 -2.39
C PRO A 28 13.60 -7.92 -3.26
N GLY A 29 13.70 -6.75 -2.61
CA GLY A 29 13.79 -5.46 -3.30
C GLY A 29 12.50 -5.05 -4.00
N GLU A 30 11.35 -5.53 -3.53
CA GLU A 30 10.03 -5.30 -4.11
C GLU A 30 9.05 -4.77 -3.05
N ILE A 31 8.25 -3.77 -3.42
CA ILE A 31 7.10 -3.32 -2.63
C ILE A 31 5.83 -3.78 -3.32
N LEU A 32 5.09 -4.69 -2.68
CA LEU A 32 3.74 -5.10 -3.10
C LEU A 32 2.69 -4.30 -2.33
N GLY A 33 1.87 -3.54 -3.05
CA GLY A 33 0.67 -2.90 -2.50
C GLY A 33 -0.50 -3.88 -2.42
N LEU A 34 -0.95 -4.21 -1.22
CA LEU A 34 -2.17 -4.98 -0.96
C LEU A 34 -3.33 -4.02 -0.75
N ILE A 35 -4.17 -3.81 -1.76
CA ILE A 35 -5.19 -2.78 -1.78
C ILE A 35 -6.61 -3.33 -1.88
N GLY A 36 -7.56 -2.51 -1.50
CA GLY A 36 -9.00 -2.81 -1.57
C GLY A 36 -9.80 -2.08 -0.50
N PRO A 37 -11.12 -2.06 -0.59
CA PRO A 37 -11.99 -1.42 0.39
C PRO A 37 -11.89 -2.08 1.78
N ASN A 38 -12.49 -1.43 2.77
CA ASN A 38 -12.63 -2.03 4.10
C ASN A 38 -13.46 -3.31 4.01
N GLY A 39 -13.02 -4.36 4.71
CA GLY A 39 -13.67 -5.68 4.65
C GLY A 39 -13.32 -6.52 3.41
N ALA A 40 -12.45 -6.04 2.51
CA ALA A 40 -12.09 -6.78 1.29
C ALA A 40 -11.29 -8.08 1.53
N GLY A 41 -10.74 -8.30 2.73
CA GLY A 41 -9.92 -9.48 3.05
C GLY A 41 -8.44 -9.19 3.31
N LYS A 42 -7.96 -7.93 3.13
CA LYS A 42 -6.55 -7.54 3.31
C LYS A 42 -5.97 -7.95 4.65
N SER A 43 -6.58 -7.52 5.75
CA SER A 43 -6.09 -7.82 7.11
C SER A 43 -6.18 -9.31 7.45
N SER A 44 -7.12 -10.07 6.87
CA SER A 44 -7.18 -11.53 7.00
C SER A 44 -5.99 -12.18 6.30
N THR A 45 -5.69 -11.75 5.08
CA THR A 45 -4.52 -12.21 4.31
C THR A 45 -3.22 -11.94 5.08
N VAL A 46 -3.03 -10.71 5.59
CA VAL A 46 -1.86 -10.33 6.41
C VAL A 46 -1.74 -11.21 7.66
N LYS A 47 -2.84 -11.43 8.40
CA LYS A 47 -2.83 -12.26 9.60
C LYS A 47 -2.50 -13.72 9.32
N ILE A 48 -2.90 -14.25 8.16
CA ILE A 48 -2.54 -15.60 7.75
C ILE A 48 -1.06 -15.68 7.39
N ILE A 49 -0.51 -14.71 6.64
CA ILE A 49 0.93 -14.65 6.32
C ILE A 49 1.76 -14.63 7.59
N LEU A 50 1.31 -13.90 8.62
CA LEU A 50 1.99 -13.79 9.92
C LEU A 50 1.74 -14.98 10.85
N ASP A 51 1.00 -15.99 10.41
CA ASP A 51 0.60 -17.17 11.21
C ASP A 51 -0.19 -16.81 12.48
N PHE A 52 -0.82 -15.62 12.52
CA PHE A 52 -1.77 -15.27 13.59
C PHE A 52 -3.10 -16.01 13.43
N MET A 53 -3.32 -16.56 12.25
CA MET A 53 -4.53 -17.27 11.87
C MET A 53 -4.21 -18.32 10.84
N LYS A 54 -4.81 -19.51 10.97
CA LYS A 54 -4.69 -20.56 9.95
C LYS A 54 -5.66 -20.32 8.80
N PRO A 55 -5.27 -20.55 7.55
CA PRO A 55 -6.18 -20.59 6.43
C PRO A 55 -7.11 -21.81 6.52
N ASP A 56 -8.22 -21.79 5.81
CA ASP A 56 -9.10 -22.97 5.66
C ASP A 56 -8.56 -23.89 4.57
N SER A 57 -7.91 -23.31 3.54
CA SER A 57 -7.12 -24.04 2.54
C SER A 57 -6.07 -23.08 1.91
N GLY A 58 -5.14 -23.66 1.13
CA GLY A 58 -4.02 -22.95 0.54
C GLY A 58 -2.77 -22.96 1.43
N GLU A 59 -1.68 -22.43 0.89
CA GLU A 59 -0.36 -22.47 1.52
C GLU A 59 0.31 -21.12 1.54
N VAL A 60 1.11 -20.87 2.59
CA VAL A 60 1.97 -19.70 2.74
C VAL A 60 3.37 -20.16 3.04
N GLU A 61 4.31 -19.74 2.21
CA GLU A 61 5.74 -19.92 2.43
C GLU A 61 6.43 -18.57 2.61
N LEU A 62 7.34 -18.51 3.58
CA LEU A 62 8.20 -17.38 3.83
C LEU A 62 9.64 -17.80 3.67
N PHE A 63 10.34 -17.14 2.75
CA PHE A 63 11.73 -17.49 2.38
C PHE A 63 11.86 -18.97 1.92
N GLY A 64 10.83 -19.51 1.24
CA GLY A 64 10.78 -20.87 0.71
C GLY A 64 10.51 -21.95 1.77
N GLN A 65 10.00 -21.60 2.92
CA GLN A 65 9.62 -22.54 4.00
C GLN A 65 8.37 -22.05 4.77
N PRO A 66 7.67 -22.94 5.45
CA PRO A 66 6.60 -22.55 6.34
C PRO A 66 7.11 -21.65 7.49
N MET A 67 6.17 -20.90 8.12
CA MET A 67 6.50 -20.07 9.28
C MET A 67 7.17 -20.86 10.39
N SER A 68 8.26 -20.33 10.92
CA SER A 68 9.04 -20.86 12.03
C SER A 68 9.48 -19.75 12.98
N GLU A 69 10.00 -20.07 14.16
CA GLU A 69 10.55 -19.06 15.06
C GLU A 69 11.74 -18.31 14.43
N ALA A 70 12.57 -18.99 13.66
CA ALA A 70 13.65 -18.36 12.91
C ALA A 70 13.14 -17.37 11.87
N THR A 71 12.06 -17.73 11.16
CA THR A 71 11.40 -16.87 10.17
C THR A 71 10.79 -15.63 10.80
N LYS A 72 10.18 -15.74 12.00
CA LYS A 72 9.60 -14.61 12.74
C LYS A 72 10.62 -13.51 13.05
N ASN A 73 11.88 -13.88 13.28
CA ASN A 73 12.95 -12.91 13.54
C ASN A 73 13.37 -12.13 12.29
N GLN A 74 13.04 -12.63 11.10
CA GLN A 74 13.33 -11.97 9.83
C GLN A 74 12.17 -11.07 9.36
N ILE A 75 11.08 -10.98 10.15
CA ILE A 75 9.88 -10.22 9.79
C ILE A 75 9.72 -9.02 10.72
N GLY A 76 9.53 -7.85 10.10
CA GLY A 76 9.01 -6.64 10.73
C GLY A 76 7.52 -6.50 10.43
N TYR A 77 6.70 -6.37 11.47
CA TYR A 77 5.27 -6.12 11.30
C TYR A 77 4.85 -4.81 11.95
N LEU A 78 4.25 -3.93 11.17
CA LEU A 78 3.63 -2.70 11.62
C LEU A 78 2.11 -2.86 11.52
N PRO A 79 1.41 -3.09 12.64
CA PRO A 79 -0.04 -3.22 12.65
C PRO A 79 -0.74 -1.86 12.56
N GLU A 80 -1.96 -1.82 12.05
CA GLU A 80 -2.82 -0.64 12.06
C GLU A 80 -3.06 -0.11 13.49
N ALA A 81 -3.31 -1.01 14.43
CA ALA A 81 -3.49 -0.68 15.85
C ALA A 81 -2.13 -0.58 16.57
N LYS A 82 -1.96 0.46 17.40
CA LYS A 82 -0.70 0.68 18.11
C LYS A 82 -0.45 -0.36 19.21
N GLY A 83 0.61 -1.14 19.03
CA GLY A 83 1.10 -2.14 19.99
C GLY A 83 2.17 -1.64 20.97
N LEU A 84 2.30 -0.32 21.17
CA LEU A 84 3.36 0.26 22.01
C LEU A 84 2.97 0.31 23.47
N TYR A 85 3.95 0.13 24.38
CA TYR A 85 3.79 0.24 25.82
C TYR A 85 3.65 1.70 26.24
N LYS A 86 2.42 2.14 26.52
CA LYS A 86 2.04 3.56 26.68
C LYS A 86 2.74 4.26 27.85
N ASP A 87 3.10 3.53 28.91
CA ASP A 87 3.72 4.09 30.12
C ASP A 87 5.25 4.14 30.07
N LEU A 88 5.86 3.50 29.07
CA LEU A 88 7.31 3.55 28.87
C LEU A 88 7.74 4.80 28.10
N PRO A 89 8.94 5.35 28.37
CA PRO A 89 9.64 6.24 27.45
C PRO A 89 9.85 5.58 26.09
N ALA A 90 9.90 6.36 25.02
CA ALA A 90 10.07 5.82 23.67
C ALA A 90 11.31 4.94 23.53
N ILE A 91 12.45 5.41 24.04
CA ILE A 91 13.70 4.64 23.97
C ILE A 91 13.59 3.30 24.70
N ASP A 92 12.96 3.26 25.88
CA ASP A 92 12.83 2.03 26.65
C ASP A 92 11.88 1.04 25.96
N CYS A 93 10.81 1.57 25.35
CA CYS A 93 9.89 0.77 24.52
C CYS A 93 10.60 0.16 23.31
N ILE A 94 11.40 0.95 22.59
CA ILE A 94 12.18 0.50 21.44
C ILE A 94 13.18 -0.59 21.86
N LEU A 95 13.97 -0.36 22.92
CA LEU A 95 14.98 -1.30 23.38
C LEU A 95 14.36 -2.60 23.90
N TYR A 96 13.23 -2.51 24.61
CA TYR A 96 12.51 -3.69 25.06
C TYR A 96 12.05 -4.56 23.89
N LEU A 97 11.38 -3.95 22.88
CA LEU A 97 10.88 -4.68 21.70
C LEU A 97 12.03 -5.23 20.82
N ALA A 98 13.15 -4.50 20.73
CA ALA A 98 14.37 -4.98 20.06
C ALA A 98 14.95 -6.22 20.78
N SER A 99 14.92 -6.26 22.12
CA SER A 99 15.40 -7.41 22.89
C SER A 99 14.57 -8.68 22.65
N LEU A 100 13.26 -8.55 22.38
CA LEU A 100 12.40 -9.67 22.01
C LEU A 100 12.75 -10.26 20.63
N LYS A 101 13.44 -9.48 19.79
CA LYS A 101 13.98 -9.92 18.50
C LYS A 101 15.43 -10.42 18.60
N GLY A 102 15.94 -10.63 19.84
CA GLY A 102 17.26 -11.17 20.08
C GLY A 102 18.42 -10.17 19.92
N MET A 103 18.15 -8.87 19.80
CA MET A 103 19.20 -7.87 19.70
C MET A 103 19.93 -7.68 21.04
N ASP A 104 21.25 -7.59 21.01
CA ASP A 104 22.02 -7.17 22.18
C ASP A 104 21.78 -5.68 22.46
N LYS A 105 21.90 -5.31 23.73
CA LYS A 105 21.57 -3.97 24.22
C LYS A 105 22.42 -2.86 23.60
N ALA A 106 23.68 -3.09 23.31
CA ALA A 106 24.60 -2.08 22.79
C ALA A 106 24.23 -1.75 21.33
N THR A 107 24.06 -2.80 20.50
CA THR A 107 23.62 -2.68 19.09
C THR A 107 22.24 -2.07 19.00
N ALA A 108 21.29 -2.54 19.80
CA ALA A 108 19.93 -1.99 19.83
C ALA A 108 19.91 -0.50 20.19
N LYS A 109 20.72 -0.07 21.18
CA LYS A 109 20.80 1.32 21.59
C LYS A 109 21.39 2.21 20.49
N LYS A 110 22.50 1.79 19.86
CA LYS A 110 23.13 2.52 18.77
C LYS A 110 22.14 2.71 17.61
N ARG A 111 21.51 1.62 17.17
CA ARG A 111 20.54 1.66 16.06
C ARG A 111 19.28 2.43 16.40
N ALA A 112 18.82 2.37 17.65
CA ALA A 112 17.68 3.18 18.11
C ALA A 112 17.99 4.69 18.05
N ASP A 113 19.17 5.12 18.50
CA ASP A 113 19.58 6.52 18.44
C ASP A 113 19.70 6.99 16.95
N GLU A 114 20.28 6.18 16.07
CA GLU A 114 20.36 6.46 14.62
C GLU A 114 18.98 6.60 13.95
N LEU A 115 18.05 5.68 14.23
CA LEU A 115 16.69 5.73 13.68
C LEU A 115 15.87 6.89 14.26
N LEU A 116 16.04 7.18 15.55
CA LEU A 116 15.40 8.35 16.18
C LEU A 116 15.91 9.68 15.59
N GLU A 117 17.19 9.77 15.25
CA GLU A 117 17.76 10.92 14.56
C GLU A 117 17.22 11.05 13.14
N GLN A 118 17.24 9.98 12.35
CA GLN A 118 16.70 9.96 10.98
C GLN A 118 15.22 10.33 10.91
N THR A 119 14.46 10.03 11.95
CA THR A 119 13.02 10.33 12.03
C THR A 119 12.71 11.65 12.74
N GLY A 120 13.71 12.43 13.15
CA GLY A 120 13.52 13.67 13.89
C GLY A 120 12.94 13.47 15.30
N MET A 121 13.03 12.24 15.82
CA MET A 121 12.43 11.88 17.12
C MET A 121 13.42 11.86 18.27
N LEU A 122 14.71 12.21 18.03
CA LEU A 122 15.80 12.08 19.01
C LEU A 122 15.52 12.86 20.31
N ASP A 123 15.03 14.10 20.21
CA ASP A 123 14.70 14.95 21.35
C ASP A 123 13.52 14.40 22.17
N SER A 124 12.68 13.58 21.54
CA SER A 124 11.50 12.97 22.15
C SER A 124 11.76 11.59 22.74
N LYS A 125 12.98 11.06 22.69
CA LYS A 125 13.30 9.67 23.09
C LYS A 125 12.99 9.34 24.55
N LYS A 126 13.01 10.34 25.44
CA LYS A 126 12.68 10.18 26.89
C LYS A 126 11.19 10.43 27.19
N LYS A 127 10.42 10.90 26.21
CA LYS A 127 8.98 11.16 26.38
C LYS A 127 8.22 9.84 26.44
N LYS A 128 7.26 9.73 27.37
CA LYS A 128 6.39 8.55 27.46
C LYS A 128 5.48 8.46 26.23
N ILE A 129 5.27 7.24 25.72
CA ILE A 129 4.43 6.99 24.51
C ILE A 129 3.04 7.60 24.66
N LYS A 130 2.40 7.52 25.84
CA LYS A 130 1.07 8.10 26.06
C LYS A 130 0.98 9.62 25.92
N HIS A 131 2.12 10.32 25.98
CA HIS A 131 2.19 11.77 25.84
C HIS A 131 2.61 12.21 24.41
N MET A 132 2.78 11.26 23.48
CA MET A 132 3.11 11.52 22.09
C MET A 132 1.86 11.81 21.26
N SER A 133 2.00 12.59 20.19
CA SER A 133 0.95 12.74 19.19
C SER A 133 0.70 11.40 18.48
N LYS A 134 -0.41 11.30 17.74
CA LYS A 134 -0.72 10.10 16.94
C LYS A 134 0.41 9.81 15.94
N GLY A 135 0.91 10.83 15.23
CA GLY A 135 2.00 10.70 14.27
C GLY A 135 3.33 10.31 14.92
N MET A 136 3.70 10.92 16.03
CA MET A 136 4.91 10.51 16.78
C MET A 136 4.85 9.04 17.20
N GLY A 137 3.71 8.60 17.73
CA GLY A 137 3.52 7.19 18.11
C GLY A 137 3.61 6.26 16.90
N GLN A 138 3.12 6.68 15.72
CA GLN A 138 3.24 5.92 14.48
C GLN A 138 4.70 5.79 14.05
N MET A 139 5.48 6.89 14.15
CA MET A 139 6.90 6.87 13.82
C MET A 139 7.71 5.97 14.78
N ILE A 140 7.43 5.98 16.08
CA ILE A 140 8.04 5.03 17.03
C ILE A 140 7.68 3.59 16.69
N GLN A 141 6.45 3.33 16.29
CA GLN A 141 6.02 1.98 15.88
C GLN A 141 6.77 1.53 14.62
N PHE A 142 6.97 2.42 13.66
CA PHE A 142 7.79 2.14 12.48
C PHE A 142 9.25 1.84 12.85
N ILE A 143 9.89 2.64 13.74
CA ILE A 143 11.24 2.37 14.25
C ILE A 143 11.33 0.96 14.84
N VAL A 144 10.38 0.59 15.72
CA VAL A 144 10.32 -0.75 16.32
C VAL A 144 10.20 -1.86 15.26
N THR A 145 9.47 -1.58 14.19
CA THR A 145 9.29 -2.55 13.09
C THR A 145 10.58 -2.85 12.34
N ILE A 146 11.48 -1.85 12.20
CA ILE A 146 12.69 -1.98 11.37
C ILE A 146 13.99 -2.12 12.17
N ILE A 147 13.96 -1.96 13.49
CA ILE A 147 15.18 -1.89 14.30
C ILE A 147 16.06 -3.15 14.23
N HIS A 148 15.46 -4.31 14.10
CA HIS A 148 16.14 -5.61 14.03
C HIS A 148 16.56 -6.02 12.61
N ASP A 149 16.47 -5.09 11.65
CA ASP A 149 16.88 -5.27 10.25
C ASP A 149 16.17 -6.43 9.54
N PRO A 150 14.85 -6.46 9.50
CA PRO A 150 14.10 -7.57 8.92
C PRO A 150 14.34 -7.69 7.41
N GLU A 151 14.22 -8.92 6.87
CA GLU A 151 14.24 -9.18 5.43
C GLU A 151 12.88 -8.98 4.78
N LEU A 152 11.80 -9.09 5.56
CA LEU A 152 10.43 -8.86 5.13
C LEU A 152 9.75 -7.85 6.06
N LEU A 153 9.19 -6.79 5.47
CA LEU A 153 8.31 -5.85 6.16
C LEU A 153 6.86 -6.05 5.72
N ILE A 154 5.97 -6.13 6.70
CA ILE A 154 4.53 -6.11 6.44
C ILE A 154 3.97 -4.92 7.21
N MET A 155 3.35 -3.99 6.50
CA MET A 155 2.84 -2.75 7.08
C MET A 155 1.36 -2.59 6.75
N ASP A 156 0.53 -2.52 7.80
CA ASP A 156 -0.92 -2.33 7.68
C ASP A 156 -1.27 -0.88 8.00
N GLU A 157 -1.75 -0.13 6.99
CA GLU A 157 -2.08 1.29 7.04
C GLU A 157 -0.97 2.18 7.66
N PRO A 158 0.31 2.08 7.21
CA PRO A 158 1.45 2.69 7.91
C PRO A 158 1.39 4.22 7.98
N PHE A 159 0.75 4.87 7.03
CA PHE A 159 0.69 6.34 6.94
C PHE A 159 -0.51 6.93 7.67
N ALA A 160 -1.36 6.10 8.29
CA ALA A 160 -2.56 6.55 8.98
C ALA A 160 -2.23 7.48 10.16
N GLY A 161 -2.71 8.74 10.09
CA GLY A 161 -2.53 9.75 11.14
C GLY A 161 -1.16 10.41 11.19
N LEU A 162 -0.35 10.25 10.17
CA LEU A 162 0.81 11.08 9.89
C LEU A 162 0.40 12.39 9.20
N ASP A 163 1.12 13.46 9.46
CA ASP A 163 1.09 14.67 8.65
C ASP A 163 1.88 14.46 7.35
N PRO A 164 1.75 15.36 6.35
CA PRO A 164 2.41 15.19 5.06
C PRO A 164 3.95 15.05 5.15
N VAL A 165 4.61 15.78 6.06
CA VAL A 165 6.07 15.75 6.22
C VAL A 165 6.53 14.38 6.72
N ASN A 166 5.89 13.88 7.78
CA ASN A 166 6.19 12.56 8.33
C ASN A 166 5.80 11.43 7.38
N THR A 167 4.75 11.61 6.57
CA THR A 167 4.38 10.67 5.51
C THR A 167 5.49 10.54 4.47
N GLU A 168 6.00 11.65 3.95
CA GLU A 168 7.09 11.65 2.98
C GLU A 168 8.39 11.08 3.57
N LEU A 169 8.69 11.41 4.82
CA LEU A 169 9.85 10.84 5.50
C LEU A 169 9.76 9.32 5.59
N MET A 170 8.61 8.78 6.02
CA MET A 170 8.40 7.34 6.10
C MET A 170 8.45 6.67 4.73
N LYS A 171 7.84 7.25 3.70
CA LYS A 171 7.93 6.74 2.31
C LYS A 171 9.38 6.65 1.83
N ASN A 172 10.18 7.70 2.07
CA ASN A 172 11.59 7.72 1.70
C ASN A 172 12.39 6.62 2.43
N MET A 173 12.10 6.38 3.71
CA MET A 173 12.73 5.30 4.47
C MET A 173 12.32 3.91 3.94
N VAL A 174 11.05 3.72 3.64
CA VAL A 174 10.53 2.47 3.03
C VAL A 174 11.16 2.23 1.66
N GLY A 175 11.27 3.28 0.82
CA GLY A 175 11.96 3.19 -0.46
C GLY A 175 13.43 2.77 -0.33
N LYS A 176 14.16 3.33 0.65
CA LYS A 176 15.55 2.91 0.93
C LYS A 176 15.64 1.44 1.34
N LEU A 177 14.76 0.96 2.21
CA LEU A 177 14.73 -0.44 2.62
C LEU A 177 14.48 -1.38 1.43
N ARG A 178 13.57 -1.00 0.50
CA ARG A 178 13.42 -1.73 -0.77
C ARG A 178 14.73 -1.75 -1.56
N ASP A 179 15.38 -0.61 -1.73
CA ASP A 179 16.62 -0.47 -2.51
C ASP A 179 17.80 -1.26 -1.87
N GLU A 180 17.73 -1.48 -0.55
CA GLU A 180 18.62 -2.36 0.21
C GLU A 180 18.29 -3.85 0.04
N GLY A 181 17.25 -4.19 -0.73
CA GLY A 181 16.84 -5.55 -1.04
C GLY A 181 15.78 -6.14 -0.13
N LYS A 182 15.18 -5.36 0.79
CA LYS A 182 14.10 -5.86 1.65
C LYS A 182 12.81 -6.08 0.85
N ALA A 183 12.10 -7.16 1.16
CA ALA A 183 10.76 -7.40 0.63
C ALA A 183 9.72 -6.65 1.48
N ILE A 184 8.73 -6.02 0.85
CA ILE A 184 7.77 -5.18 1.57
C ILE A 184 6.35 -5.45 1.08
N ILE A 185 5.43 -5.69 2.02
CA ILE A 185 3.98 -5.69 1.79
C ILE A 185 3.39 -4.46 2.45
N LEU A 186 2.74 -3.62 1.66
CA LEU A 186 2.04 -2.42 2.10
C LEU A 186 0.54 -2.61 1.95
N SER A 187 -0.18 -2.84 3.06
CA SER A 187 -1.65 -2.91 3.06
C SER A 187 -2.24 -1.52 3.28
N THR A 188 -3.07 -1.07 2.34
CA THR A 188 -3.75 0.23 2.45
C THR A 188 -4.99 0.31 1.57
N HIS A 189 -5.90 1.23 1.90
CA HIS A 189 -7.03 1.62 1.04
C HIS A 189 -6.73 2.91 0.24
N GLN A 190 -5.58 3.55 0.45
CA GLN A 190 -5.17 4.81 -0.19
C GLN A 190 -4.37 4.53 -1.46
N MET A 191 -5.05 4.48 -2.59
CA MET A 191 -4.47 4.07 -3.88
C MET A 191 -3.38 5.00 -4.40
N ASN A 192 -3.45 6.31 -4.08
CA ASN A 192 -2.41 7.27 -4.43
C ASN A 192 -1.05 6.93 -3.80
N GLN A 193 -1.04 6.46 -2.56
CA GLN A 193 0.20 6.05 -1.87
C GLN A 193 0.82 4.80 -2.52
N VAL A 194 -0.03 3.89 -2.99
CA VAL A 194 0.42 2.70 -3.74
C VAL A 194 1.04 3.11 -5.08
N GLU A 195 0.42 4.06 -5.79
CA GLU A 195 0.94 4.57 -7.07
C GLU A 195 2.34 5.19 -6.95
N GLU A 196 2.61 5.84 -5.82
CA GLU A 196 3.88 6.51 -5.57
C GLU A 196 4.99 5.56 -5.11
N LEU A 197 4.64 4.50 -4.39
CA LEU A 197 5.63 3.71 -3.64
C LEU A 197 5.78 2.26 -4.13
N CYS A 198 4.71 1.64 -4.66
CA CYS A 198 4.69 0.22 -4.94
C CYS A 198 5.17 -0.12 -6.35
N ASP A 199 5.88 -1.24 -6.48
CA ASP A 199 6.32 -1.80 -7.75
C ASP A 199 5.22 -2.67 -8.37
N ARG A 200 4.56 -3.47 -7.52
CA ARG A 200 3.43 -4.33 -7.90
C ARG A 200 2.24 -4.09 -7.00
N VAL A 201 1.08 -4.51 -7.47
CA VAL A 201 -0.18 -4.37 -6.74
C VAL A 201 -0.96 -5.67 -6.77
N LEU A 202 -1.55 -6.01 -5.63
CA LEU A 202 -2.61 -6.99 -5.48
C LEU A 202 -3.86 -6.27 -4.97
N MET A 203 -4.89 -6.24 -5.80
CA MET A 203 -6.16 -5.62 -5.48
C MET A 203 -7.16 -6.70 -5.12
N ILE A 204 -7.71 -6.61 -3.90
CA ILE A 204 -8.72 -7.54 -3.39
C ILE A 204 -10.06 -6.81 -3.22
N ASN A 205 -11.14 -7.43 -3.68
CA ASN A 205 -12.50 -6.97 -3.44
C ASN A 205 -13.40 -8.17 -3.07
N LYS A 206 -14.15 -8.07 -1.98
CA LYS A 206 -15.03 -9.14 -1.47
C LYS A 206 -14.33 -10.51 -1.34
N GLY A 207 -13.06 -10.47 -0.96
CA GLY A 207 -12.21 -11.65 -0.77
C GLY A 207 -11.54 -12.18 -2.04
N GLU A 208 -11.87 -11.68 -3.21
CA GLU A 208 -11.36 -12.15 -4.50
C GLU A 208 -10.26 -11.22 -5.03
N GLU A 209 -9.28 -11.81 -5.73
CA GLU A 209 -8.30 -11.07 -6.51
C GLU A 209 -9.01 -10.40 -7.70
N VAL A 210 -8.94 -9.07 -7.78
CA VAL A 210 -9.47 -8.28 -8.91
C VAL A 210 -8.37 -7.97 -9.91
N LEU A 211 -7.17 -7.71 -9.39
CA LEU A 211 -6.03 -7.29 -10.20
C LEU A 211 -4.73 -7.66 -9.48
N TYR A 212 -3.78 -8.27 -10.20
CA TYR A 212 -2.46 -8.56 -9.71
C TYR A 212 -1.40 -8.35 -10.78
N GLY A 213 -0.31 -7.70 -10.46
CA GLY A 213 0.82 -7.55 -11.37
C GLY A 213 1.64 -6.28 -11.15
N ASP A 214 2.56 -6.04 -12.09
CA ASP A 214 3.39 -4.84 -12.14
C ASP A 214 2.53 -3.60 -12.36
N LEU A 215 2.69 -2.59 -11.51
CA LEU A 215 1.86 -1.39 -11.49
C LEU A 215 1.99 -0.58 -12.79
N LYS A 216 3.22 -0.47 -13.35
CA LYS A 216 3.46 0.27 -14.59
C LYS A 216 2.82 -0.43 -15.78
N GLN A 217 2.91 -1.77 -15.82
CA GLN A 217 2.28 -2.56 -16.88
C GLN A 217 0.76 -2.48 -16.80
N ILE A 218 0.19 -2.59 -15.61
CA ILE A 218 -1.25 -2.42 -15.38
C ILE A 218 -1.68 -1.06 -15.90
N LYS A 219 -1.07 0.02 -15.41
CA LYS A 219 -1.40 1.39 -15.83
C LYS A 219 -1.23 1.58 -17.34
N SER A 220 -0.23 0.97 -17.96
CA SER A 220 0.01 1.10 -19.40
C SER A 220 -1.10 0.48 -20.26
N ARG A 221 -1.74 -0.60 -19.80
CA ARG A 221 -2.88 -1.22 -20.49
C ARG A 221 -4.09 -0.27 -20.58
N PHE A 222 -4.23 0.62 -19.59
CA PHE A 222 -5.32 1.60 -19.52
C PHE A 222 -4.92 2.99 -20.05
N LYS A 223 -3.68 3.20 -20.51
CA LYS A 223 -3.16 4.50 -20.95
C LYS A 223 -3.93 5.14 -22.11
N LYS A 224 -4.59 4.34 -22.95
CA LYS A 224 -5.36 4.83 -24.11
C LYS A 224 -6.81 5.20 -23.75
N HIS A 225 -7.23 4.98 -22.52
CA HIS A 225 -8.63 5.08 -22.11
C HIS A 225 -8.90 6.23 -21.14
N SER A 226 -7.98 7.20 -21.02
CA SER A 226 -8.22 8.39 -20.22
C SER A 226 -7.54 9.62 -20.81
N VAL A 227 -8.26 10.74 -20.81
CA VAL A 227 -7.75 12.05 -21.21
C VAL A 227 -8.06 13.09 -20.14
N GLN A 228 -7.08 13.94 -19.82
CA GLN A 228 -7.26 15.11 -18.96
C GLN A 228 -7.51 16.31 -19.87
N VAL A 229 -8.62 16.99 -19.64
CA VAL A 229 -9.04 18.15 -20.46
C VAL A 229 -9.21 19.36 -19.54
N SER A 230 -8.61 20.48 -19.93
CA SER A 230 -8.90 21.79 -19.35
C SER A 230 -9.45 22.68 -20.46
N VAL A 231 -10.62 23.26 -20.24
CA VAL A 231 -11.36 24.06 -21.23
C VAL A 231 -11.91 25.33 -20.60
N ASP A 232 -12.18 26.32 -21.45
CA ASP A 232 -12.94 27.51 -21.05
C ASP A 232 -14.43 27.26 -21.32
N GLY A 233 -15.20 27.18 -20.24
CA GLY A 233 -16.63 26.90 -20.29
C GLY A 233 -16.99 25.43 -20.03
N GLU A 234 -18.25 25.11 -20.27
CA GLU A 234 -18.79 23.75 -20.12
C GLU A 234 -18.96 23.11 -21.50
N PHE A 235 -18.72 21.80 -21.58
CA PHE A 235 -18.96 21.00 -22.79
C PHE A 235 -20.05 19.97 -22.54
N GLY A 236 -20.77 19.64 -23.61
CA GLY A 236 -21.86 18.69 -23.60
C GLY A 236 -21.40 17.24 -23.48
N ASP A 237 -22.29 16.31 -23.78
CA ASP A 237 -21.97 14.89 -23.81
C ASP A 237 -21.04 14.58 -24.98
N LEU A 238 -20.13 13.65 -24.71
CA LEU A 238 -19.12 13.17 -25.66
C LEU A 238 -19.33 11.67 -25.89
N THR A 239 -19.47 11.29 -27.14
CA THR A 239 -19.62 9.88 -27.52
C THR A 239 -18.34 9.09 -27.18
N GLY A 240 -18.50 7.95 -26.54
CA GLY A 240 -17.39 7.11 -26.13
C GLY A 240 -16.73 7.53 -24.81
N VAL A 241 -17.26 8.52 -24.09
CA VAL A 241 -16.86 8.84 -22.72
C VAL A 241 -17.79 8.11 -21.76
N THR A 242 -17.22 7.23 -20.94
CA THR A 242 -17.97 6.42 -19.97
C THR A 242 -18.10 7.12 -18.62
N GLU A 243 -17.15 7.99 -18.28
CA GLU A 243 -17.16 8.71 -17.02
C GLU A 243 -16.46 10.07 -17.15
N LYS A 244 -17.00 11.10 -16.45
CA LYS A 244 -16.42 12.43 -16.33
C LYS A 244 -16.11 12.71 -14.85
N ARG A 245 -14.87 13.12 -14.53
CA ARG A 245 -14.41 13.44 -13.17
C ARG A 245 -13.80 14.83 -13.15
N VAL A 246 -14.40 15.73 -12.40
CA VAL A 246 -13.84 17.07 -12.19
C VAL A 246 -12.76 17.00 -11.11
N ASN A 247 -11.57 17.52 -11.41
CA ASN A 247 -10.45 17.63 -10.47
C ASN A 247 -9.84 19.05 -10.55
N LYS A 248 -8.77 19.29 -9.79
CA LYS A 248 -8.11 20.61 -9.74
C LYS A 248 -7.45 21.01 -11.07
N GLU A 249 -7.18 20.07 -11.96
CA GLU A 249 -6.49 20.28 -13.25
C GLU A 249 -7.46 20.34 -14.44
N GLY A 250 -8.77 20.21 -14.18
CA GLY A 250 -9.82 20.22 -15.19
C GLY A 250 -10.74 19.01 -15.09
N VAL A 251 -11.02 18.34 -16.19
CA VAL A 251 -11.91 17.18 -16.27
C VAL A 251 -11.14 15.98 -16.80
N GLU A 252 -11.09 14.91 -16.03
CA GLU A 252 -10.65 13.60 -16.50
C GLU A 252 -11.81 12.89 -17.18
N LEU A 253 -11.60 12.45 -18.41
CA LEU A 253 -12.57 11.70 -19.20
C LEU A 253 -12.06 10.26 -19.37
N VAL A 254 -12.85 9.31 -18.88
CA VAL A 254 -12.59 7.88 -19.10
C VAL A 254 -13.27 7.46 -20.39
N LEU A 255 -12.51 6.81 -21.28
CA LEU A 255 -12.96 6.44 -22.61
C LEU A 255 -13.35 4.96 -22.66
N ALA A 256 -14.32 4.62 -23.48
CA ALA A 256 -14.64 3.25 -23.84
C ALA A 256 -13.47 2.61 -24.62
N GLU A 257 -13.38 1.27 -24.62
CA GLU A 257 -12.25 0.53 -25.21
C GLU A 257 -12.01 0.85 -26.71
N ASP A 258 -13.06 1.13 -27.44
CA ASP A 258 -13.07 1.43 -28.88
C ASP A 258 -12.95 2.93 -29.18
N THR A 259 -12.87 3.79 -28.17
CA THR A 259 -12.82 5.25 -28.32
C THR A 259 -11.39 5.75 -28.32
N SER A 260 -11.00 6.43 -29.38
CA SER A 260 -9.67 7.06 -29.43
C SER A 260 -9.66 8.44 -28.74
N PRO A 261 -8.56 8.83 -28.08
CA PRO A 261 -8.40 10.19 -27.57
C PRO A 261 -8.60 11.26 -28.64
N GLN A 262 -8.22 10.96 -29.89
CA GLN A 262 -8.37 11.88 -31.00
C GLN A 262 -9.84 12.17 -31.32
N SER A 263 -10.71 11.16 -31.27
CA SER A 263 -12.14 11.36 -31.53
C SER A 263 -12.81 12.26 -30.48
N VAL A 264 -12.33 12.19 -29.23
CA VAL A 264 -12.80 13.07 -28.13
C VAL A 264 -12.32 14.50 -28.35
N LEU A 265 -11.08 14.68 -28.78
CA LEU A 265 -10.54 16.00 -29.13
C LEU A 265 -11.34 16.65 -30.26
N ASP A 266 -11.65 15.87 -31.29
CA ASP A 266 -12.43 16.36 -32.44
C ASP A 266 -13.86 16.76 -32.04
N GLN A 267 -14.53 15.97 -31.19
CA GLN A 267 -15.84 16.29 -30.65
C GLN A 267 -15.85 17.60 -29.83
N LEU A 268 -14.81 17.82 -28.99
CA LEU A 268 -14.67 19.07 -28.23
C LEU A 268 -14.49 20.28 -29.18
N ARG A 269 -13.71 20.15 -30.22
CA ARG A 269 -13.52 21.19 -31.24
C ARG A 269 -14.82 21.47 -32.01
N ASP A 270 -15.57 20.42 -32.37
CA ASP A 270 -16.85 20.56 -33.11
C ASP A 270 -17.92 21.28 -32.23
N GLN A 271 -17.84 21.18 -30.92
CA GLN A 271 -18.65 21.96 -29.99
C GLN A 271 -18.18 23.41 -29.83
N GLY A 272 -17.10 23.81 -30.50
CA GLY A 272 -16.55 25.17 -30.43
C GLY A 272 -15.85 25.51 -29.14
N ILE A 273 -15.45 24.49 -28.35
CA ILE A 273 -14.82 24.64 -27.03
C ILE A 273 -13.36 25.08 -27.19
N ILE A 274 -12.96 26.08 -26.40
CA ILE A 274 -11.56 26.51 -26.30
C ILE A 274 -10.83 25.53 -25.36
N ILE A 275 -9.90 24.76 -25.92
CA ILE A 275 -9.14 23.75 -25.20
C ILE A 275 -7.81 24.35 -24.75
N ASN A 276 -7.62 24.52 -23.44
CA ASN A 276 -6.38 25.02 -22.84
C ASN A 276 -5.35 23.91 -22.67
N ARG A 277 -5.80 22.69 -22.34
CA ARG A 277 -4.95 21.50 -22.18
C ARG A 277 -5.71 20.26 -22.61
N PHE A 278 -5.06 19.40 -23.38
CA PHE A 278 -5.52 18.07 -23.72
C PHE A 278 -4.35 17.11 -23.58
N GLU A 279 -4.43 16.19 -22.64
CA GLU A 279 -3.35 15.25 -22.34
C GLU A 279 -3.89 13.84 -22.25
N ILE A 280 -3.26 12.91 -22.95
CA ILE A 280 -3.56 11.49 -22.82
C ILE A 280 -2.93 11.03 -21.51
N THR A 281 -3.75 10.78 -20.50
CA THR A 281 -3.30 10.43 -19.19
C THR A 281 -3.36 8.92 -18.97
N THR A 282 -2.55 8.46 -18.04
CA THR A 282 -2.70 7.13 -17.48
C THR A 282 -3.70 7.23 -16.34
N PRO A 283 -4.82 6.50 -16.37
CA PRO A 283 -5.82 6.59 -15.32
C PRO A 283 -5.21 6.26 -13.96
N SER A 284 -5.74 6.88 -12.93
CA SER A 284 -5.36 6.56 -11.56
C SER A 284 -5.72 5.11 -11.22
N LEU A 285 -4.99 4.51 -10.28
CA LEU A 285 -5.32 3.17 -9.81
C LEU A 285 -6.76 3.10 -9.25
N HIS A 286 -7.25 4.21 -8.70
CA HIS A 286 -8.64 4.34 -8.28
C HIS A 286 -9.62 4.24 -9.45
N THR A 287 -9.33 4.88 -10.57
CA THR A 287 -10.14 4.80 -11.81
C THR A 287 -10.17 3.37 -12.34
N ILE A 288 -8.99 2.72 -12.38
CA ILE A 288 -8.87 1.32 -12.81
C ILE A 288 -9.70 0.40 -11.89
N PHE A 289 -9.63 0.63 -10.57
CA PHE A 289 -10.43 -0.15 -9.60
C PHE A 289 -11.93 -0.02 -9.85
N LEU A 290 -12.44 1.19 -10.02
CA LEU A 290 -13.88 1.41 -10.26
C LEU A 290 -14.34 0.73 -11.57
N HIS A 291 -13.51 0.77 -12.61
CA HIS A 291 -13.80 0.10 -13.87
C HIS A 291 -13.86 -1.43 -13.70
N MET A 292 -12.88 -2.00 -12.99
CA MET A 292 -12.82 -3.45 -12.75
C MET A 292 -13.88 -3.94 -11.74
N ALA A 293 -14.17 -3.15 -10.70
CA ALA A 293 -15.15 -3.52 -9.67
C ALA A 293 -16.59 -3.22 -10.08
N GLY A 294 -16.82 -2.26 -10.99
CA GLY A 294 -18.14 -1.88 -11.49
C GLY A 294 -18.62 -2.71 -12.68
N GLY A 295 -17.74 -3.45 -13.36
CA GLY A 295 -18.09 -4.30 -14.49
C GLY A 295 -18.89 -5.58 -14.17
N ASN A 296 -19.24 -5.82 -12.91
CA ASN A 296 -20.04 -6.95 -12.44
C ASN A 296 -21.47 -6.57 -12.03
N HIS A 297 -22.02 -5.50 -12.58
CA HIS A 297 -23.43 -5.13 -12.43
C HIS A 297 -24.14 -5.15 -13.78
N GLU A 298 -24.30 -6.33 -14.37
CA GLU A 298 -25.44 -6.73 -15.18
C GLU A 298 -25.93 -8.12 -14.75
#